data_babb0d1f0af08b537e897509efd2cb75
#
_entry.id   babb0d1f0af08b537e897509efd2cb75
#
_cell.length_a   1.000
_cell.length_b   1.000
_cell.length_c   1.000
_cell.angle_alpha   90.00
_cell.angle_beta   90.00
_cell.angle_gamma   90.00
#
_symmetry.space_group_name_H-M   'P 1'
#
loop_
_entity.id
_entity.type
_entity.pdbx_description
1 polymer ?
#
loop_
_entity_poly.entity_id
_entity_poly.type
_entity_poly.pdbx_seq_one_letter_code
_entity_poly.pdbx_strand_id
1 'polypeptide(L)'
;PTTKNGVHALAYEYDQNGWLTKIKGEVQSGDGSTEKTVRSYTYDSYGKVKEIKDYRDLLNSSDQEVKKVYTYDSLDRVKEMTYTDLETGKVMESYRYSYDKNSNITEKTEVNNYPKEEKDKVNETKAYTYDALGRLTKTVTTDHKNDDETKTVTYTYDKVGNRTKEDDGTTQTAYTYNGLDQLQTATKEKGTAVDEVRQYSYDANGNQTDVKNTKTGQTESYTYDAENRLSKVSVTDKDGKTAVIQ
;
A
#
# COMPACT_ATOMS: atom_id res chain seq x y z
N PRO A 1 -28.87 -22.58 -9.73
CA PRO A 1 -28.14 -21.95 -8.67
C PRO A 1 -28.64 -20.54 -8.52
N THR A 2 -29.44 -20.30 -7.50
CA THR A 2 -30.00 -18.99 -7.15
C THR A 2 -28.90 -18.12 -6.63
N THR A 3 -28.39 -17.20 -7.46
CA THR A 3 -27.58 -16.07 -7.00
C THR A 3 -28.49 -15.16 -6.19
N LYS A 4 -28.34 -15.18 -4.88
CA LYS A 4 -28.99 -14.21 -4.00
C LYS A 4 -28.51 -12.80 -4.42
N ASN A 5 -29.45 -11.92 -4.78
CA ASN A 5 -29.31 -10.49 -4.95
C ASN A 5 -28.06 -10.03 -5.75
N GLY A 6 -27.93 -10.45 -7.01
CA GLY A 6 -26.88 -9.96 -7.91
C GLY A 6 -27.32 -8.68 -8.63
N VAL A 7 -26.38 -7.76 -8.85
CA VAL A 7 -26.56 -6.67 -9.83
C VAL A 7 -26.47 -7.27 -11.22
N HIS A 8 -27.57 -7.24 -12.00
CA HIS A 8 -27.64 -7.90 -13.30
C HIS A 8 -27.28 -7.00 -14.49
N ALA A 9 -27.42 -5.68 -14.34
CA ALA A 9 -27.04 -4.70 -15.34
C ALA A 9 -26.53 -3.45 -14.67
N LEU A 10 -25.57 -2.76 -15.32
CA LEU A 10 -25.07 -1.46 -14.90
C LEU A 10 -25.45 -0.41 -15.94
N ALA A 11 -25.96 0.73 -15.45
CA ALA A 11 -26.22 1.93 -16.24
C ALA A 11 -25.29 3.04 -15.76
N TYR A 12 -24.90 3.92 -16.68
CA TYR A 12 -23.96 5.00 -16.42
C TYR A 12 -24.61 6.33 -16.81
N GLU A 13 -24.57 7.32 -15.90
CA GLU A 13 -25.04 8.67 -16.15
C GLU A 13 -23.84 9.63 -16.23
N TYR A 14 -23.90 10.56 -17.17
CA TYR A 14 -22.87 11.55 -17.41
C TYR A 14 -23.46 12.95 -17.35
N ASP A 15 -22.68 13.93 -16.99
CA ASP A 15 -23.07 15.35 -17.06
C ASP A 15 -22.87 15.92 -18.50
N GLN A 16 -23.11 17.25 -18.65
CA GLN A 16 -22.96 17.94 -19.93
C GLN A 16 -21.51 18.01 -20.42
N ASN A 17 -20.53 17.81 -19.54
CA ASN A 17 -19.10 17.76 -19.86
C ASN A 17 -18.63 16.35 -20.23
N GLY A 18 -19.51 15.35 -20.15
CA GLY A 18 -19.19 13.95 -20.38
C GLY A 18 -18.54 13.26 -19.16
N TRP A 19 -18.60 13.87 -17.97
CA TRP A 19 -18.06 13.28 -16.75
C TRP A 19 -19.08 12.33 -16.12
N LEU A 20 -18.63 11.15 -15.69
CA LEU A 20 -19.46 10.12 -15.07
C LEU A 20 -20.00 10.61 -13.73
N THR A 21 -21.32 10.79 -13.60
CA THR A 21 -21.95 11.26 -12.35
C THR A 21 -22.54 10.16 -11.50
N LYS A 22 -23.05 9.07 -12.13
CA LYS A 22 -23.60 7.93 -11.41
C LYS A 22 -23.35 6.60 -12.11
N ILE A 23 -23.19 5.57 -11.30
CA ILE A 23 -23.33 4.18 -11.70
C ILE A 23 -24.58 3.65 -11.00
N LYS A 24 -25.49 3.08 -11.77
CA LYS A 24 -26.73 2.47 -11.28
C LYS A 24 -26.69 0.97 -11.54
N GLY A 25 -27.28 0.20 -10.65
CA GLY A 25 -27.43 -1.24 -10.78
C GLY A 25 -28.89 -1.64 -10.68
N GLU A 26 -29.29 -2.64 -11.46
CA GLU A 26 -30.60 -3.26 -11.37
C GLU A 26 -30.59 -4.33 -10.27
N VAL A 27 -31.43 -4.15 -9.24
CA VAL A 27 -31.53 -5.04 -8.09
C VAL A 27 -32.84 -5.80 -8.17
N GLN A 28 -32.78 -7.12 -8.16
CA GLN A 28 -33.94 -7.98 -8.11
C GLN A 28 -34.53 -8.00 -6.70
N SER A 29 -35.81 -7.69 -6.58
CA SER A 29 -36.56 -7.74 -5.31
C SER A 29 -37.91 -8.39 -5.54
N GLY A 30 -38.08 -9.65 -5.12
CA GLY A 30 -39.32 -10.42 -5.35
C GLY A 30 -39.60 -10.61 -6.85
N ASP A 31 -40.82 -10.25 -7.31
CA ASP A 31 -41.26 -10.39 -8.70
C ASP A 31 -40.86 -9.20 -9.60
N GLY A 32 -40.04 -8.26 -9.10
CA GLY A 32 -39.64 -7.05 -9.84
C GLY A 32 -38.16 -6.69 -9.69
N SER A 33 -37.69 -5.85 -10.61
CA SER A 33 -36.36 -5.23 -10.52
C SER A 33 -36.49 -3.72 -10.22
N THR A 34 -35.55 -3.19 -9.47
CA THR A 34 -35.49 -1.75 -9.16
C THR A 34 -34.10 -1.24 -9.49
N GLU A 35 -34.02 -0.15 -10.24
CA GLU A 35 -32.75 0.54 -10.50
C GLU A 35 -32.37 1.38 -9.28
N LYS A 36 -31.18 1.16 -8.74
CA LYS A 36 -30.62 1.92 -7.61
C LYS A 36 -29.22 2.46 -7.95
N THR A 37 -28.87 3.63 -7.38
CA THR A 37 -27.52 4.16 -7.49
C THR A 37 -26.55 3.32 -6.65
N VAL A 38 -25.52 2.79 -7.28
CA VAL A 38 -24.43 2.01 -6.64
C VAL A 38 -23.31 2.94 -6.24
N ARG A 39 -23.04 3.95 -7.08
CA ARG A 39 -21.98 4.93 -6.84
C ARG A 39 -22.32 6.26 -7.50
N SER A 40 -21.97 7.37 -6.85
CA SER A 40 -22.08 8.70 -7.45
C SER A 40 -20.77 9.46 -7.32
N TYR A 41 -20.57 10.41 -8.24
CA TYR A 41 -19.38 11.25 -8.33
C TYR A 41 -19.77 12.71 -8.44
N THR A 42 -18.98 13.58 -7.82
CA THR A 42 -18.97 15.01 -8.10
C THR A 42 -17.56 15.46 -8.43
N TYR A 43 -17.48 16.55 -9.18
CA TYR A 43 -16.22 17.06 -9.70
C TYR A 43 -16.04 18.54 -9.33
N ASP A 44 -14.82 19.01 -9.35
CA ASP A 44 -14.53 20.44 -9.35
C ASP A 44 -14.72 21.03 -10.76
N SER A 45 -14.48 22.33 -10.90
CA SER A 45 -14.62 23.03 -12.19
C SER A 45 -13.62 22.59 -13.28
N TYR A 46 -12.62 21.81 -12.92
CA TYR A 46 -11.58 21.28 -13.81
C TYR A 46 -11.73 19.79 -14.12
N GLY A 47 -12.80 19.16 -13.62
CA GLY A 47 -13.07 17.74 -13.86
C GLY A 47 -12.34 16.79 -12.91
N LYS A 48 -11.72 17.29 -11.84
CA LYS A 48 -11.15 16.42 -10.83
C LYS A 48 -12.23 15.93 -9.87
N VAL A 49 -12.15 14.66 -9.50
CA VAL A 49 -13.11 14.05 -8.56
C VAL A 49 -13.02 14.76 -7.21
N LYS A 50 -14.12 15.38 -6.79
CA LYS A 50 -14.26 16.03 -5.49
C LYS A 50 -14.89 15.13 -4.44
N GLU A 51 -15.91 14.36 -4.83
CA GLU A 51 -16.61 13.45 -3.92
C GLU A 51 -17.01 12.17 -4.66
N ILE A 52 -16.89 11.05 -3.97
CA ILE A 52 -17.47 9.76 -4.35
C ILE A 52 -18.37 9.29 -3.22
N LYS A 53 -19.60 8.88 -3.53
CA LYS A 53 -20.45 8.13 -2.59
C LYS A 53 -20.60 6.71 -3.11
N ASP A 54 -20.29 5.77 -2.25
CA ASP A 54 -20.38 4.33 -2.48
C ASP A 54 -21.59 3.80 -1.68
N TYR A 55 -22.62 3.34 -2.38
CA TYR A 55 -23.86 2.81 -1.81
C TYR A 55 -23.82 1.29 -1.88
N ARG A 56 -23.10 0.64 -0.96
CA ARG A 56 -22.84 -0.80 -1.00
C ARG A 56 -24.00 -1.68 -0.59
N ASP A 57 -25.09 -1.11 -0.07
CA ASP A 57 -26.28 -1.82 0.40
C ASP A 57 -26.99 -2.69 -0.67
N LEU A 58 -26.55 -2.58 -1.93
CA LEU A 58 -27.07 -3.39 -3.04
C LEU A 58 -26.48 -4.79 -3.13
N LEU A 59 -25.33 -5.04 -2.53
CA LEU A 59 -24.58 -6.29 -2.65
C LEU A 59 -24.58 -7.13 -1.36
N ASN A 60 -24.63 -6.49 -0.19
CA ASN A 60 -24.74 -7.14 1.13
C ASN A 60 -25.32 -6.16 2.15
N SER A 61 -26.32 -6.56 2.89
CA SER A 61 -27.00 -5.78 3.94
C SER A 61 -26.14 -5.41 5.16
N SER A 62 -24.86 -5.70 5.16
CA SER A 62 -23.89 -5.42 6.23
C SER A 62 -22.81 -4.40 5.86
N ASP A 63 -22.78 -3.94 4.60
CA ASP A 63 -21.74 -3.02 4.14
C ASP A 63 -22.16 -1.56 4.36
N GLN A 64 -21.31 -0.81 5.07
CA GLN A 64 -21.53 0.61 5.35
C GLN A 64 -21.45 1.44 4.07
N GLU A 65 -22.38 2.38 3.90
CA GLU A 65 -22.29 3.41 2.85
C GLU A 65 -21.14 4.37 3.17
N VAL A 66 -20.29 4.65 2.21
CA VAL A 66 -19.08 5.44 2.39
C VAL A 66 -19.06 6.64 1.45
N LYS A 67 -18.78 7.81 2.03
CA LYS A 67 -18.43 9.02 1.30
C LYS A 67 -16.93 9.24 1.32
N LYS A 68 -16.33 9.43 0.14
CA LYS A 68 -14.93 9.82 -0.05
C LYS A 68 -14.88 11.25 -0.55
N VAL A 69 -14.13 12.10 0.12
CA VAL A 69 -13.93 13.50 -0.27
C VAL A 69 -12.45 13.72 -0.54
N TYR A 70 -12.15 14.40 -1.64
CA TYR A 70 -10.80 14.75 -2.05
C TYR A 70 -10.65 16.26 -2.09
N THR A 71 -9.52 16.76 -1.62
CA THR A 71 -9.07 18.13 -1.85
C THR A 71 -7.71 18.11 -2.53
N TYR A 72 -7.41 19.14 -3.29
CA TYR A 72 -6.19 19.24 -4.08
C TYR A 72 -5.45 20.53 -3.73
N ASP A 73 -4.15 20.54 -3.93
CA ASP A 73 -3.34 21.76 -3.87
C ASP A 73 -3.36 22.50 -5.23
N SER A 74 -2.62 23.62 -5.30
CA SER A 74 -2.54 24.45 -6.51
C SER A 74 -1.82 23.78 -7.70
N LEU A 75 -1.15 22.67 -7.48
CA LEU A 75 -0.50 21.84 -8.51
C LEU A 75 -1.30 20.57 -8.82
N ASP A 76 -2.58 20.53 -8.43
CA ASP A 76 -3.50 19.42 -8.69
C ASP A 76 -3.13 18.09 -8.02
N ARG A 77 -2.28 18.14 -6.97
CA ARG A 77 -1.93 16.97 -6.18
C ARG A 77 -2.93 16.80 -5.04
N VAL A 78 -3.26 15.55 -4.69
CA VAL A 78 -4.16 15.27 -3.56
C VAL A 78 -3.56 15.85 -2.28
N LYS A 79 -4.26 16.79 -1.66
CA LYS A 79 -3.91 17.40 -0.37
C LYS A 79 -4.53 16.66 0.79
N GLU A 80 -5.78 16.26 0.64
CA GLU A 80 -6.51 15.53 1.68
C GLU A 80 -7.51 14.57 1.05
N MET A 81 -7.67 13.42 1.68
CA MET A 81 -8.65 12.41 1.34
C MET A 81 -9.32 11.92 2.63
N THR A 82 -10.65 11.98 2.70
CA THR A 82 -11.42 11.59 3.88
C THR A 82 -12.49 10.58 3.50
N TYR A 83 -12.60 9.51 4.25
CA TYR A 83 -13.65 8.50 4.16
C TYR A 83 -14.57 8.65 5.36
N THR A 84 -15.85 8.82 5.10
CA THR A 84 -16.88 9.04 6.10
C THR A 84 -17.98 8.01 5.93
N ASP A 85 -18.38 7.39 7.01
CA ASP A 85 -19.59 6.58 7.09
C ASP A 85 -20.81 7.49 6.87
N LEU A 86 -21.64 7.18 5.89
CA LEU A 86 -22.80 8.03 5.53
C LEU A 86 -23.92 7.97 6.55
N GLU A 87 -24.10 6.86 7.26
CA GLU A 87 -25.13 6.67 8.26
C GLU A 87 -24.82 7.45 9.54
N THR A 88 -23.59 7.31 10.05
CA THR A 88 -23.19 7.88 11.33
C THR A 88 -22.53 9.25 11.20
N GLY A 89 -22.07 9.65 10.01
CA GLY A 89 -21.28 10.85 9.77
C GLY A 89 -19.86 10.79 10.34
N LYS A 90 -19.41 9.63 10.85
CA LYS A 90 -18.08 9.48 11.47
C LYS A 90 -17.01 9.31 10.41
N VAL A 91 -15.87 9.95 10.62
CA VAL A 91 -14.67 9.72 9.81
C VAL A 91 -14.10 8.34 10.12
N MET A 92 -14.03 7.50 9.10
CA MET A 92 -13.45 6.16 9.15
C MET A 92 -11.95 6.21 8.91
N GLU A 93 -11.56 6.95 7.87
CA GLU A 93 -10.16 7.13 7.48
C GLU A 93 -9.96 8.56 6.98
N SER A 94 -8.80 9.11 7.25
CA SER A 94 -8.35 10.35 6.60
C SER A 94 -6.85 10.33 6.35
N TYR A 95 -6.47 10.95 5.23
CA TYR A 95 -5.10 11.08 4.78
C TYR A 95 -4.86 12.53 4.39
N ARG A 96 -3.78 13.13 4.91
CA ARG A 96 -3.35 14.47 4.53
C ARG A 96 -1.91 14.41 4.07
N TYR A 97 -1.59 15.14 2.99
CA TYR A 97 -0.28 15.15 2.38
C TYR A 97 0.26 16.58 2.25
N SER A 98 1.54 16.74 2.54
CA SER A 98 2.34 17.91 2.19
C SER A 98 3.42 17.51 1.19
N TYR A 99 3.81 18.43 0.32
CA TYR A 99 4.74 18.16 -0.77
C TYR A 99 5.82 19.26 -0.85
N ASP A 100 6.98 18.89 -1.31
CA ASP A 100 8.00 19.83 -1.74
C ASP A 100 7.75 20.34 -3.19
N LYS A 101 8.61 21.23 -3.66
CA LYS A 101 8.55 21.78 -5.02
C LYS A 101 8.79 20.73 -6.12
N ASN A 102 9.42 19.60 -5.81
CA ASN A 102 9.68 18.50 -6.73
C ASN A 102 8.55 17.46 -6.71
N SER A 103 7.47 17.72 -5.95
CA SER A 103 6.33 16.82 -5.73
C SER A 103 6.66 15.56 -4.91
N ASN A 104 7.77 15.54 -4.19
CA ASN A 104 7.99 14.51 -3.18
C ASN A 104 7.07 14.78 -1.99
N ILE A 105 6.48 13.73 -1.41
CA ILE A 105 5.68 13.83 -0.18
C ILE A 105 6.63 14.13 0.99
N THR A 106 6.50 15.30 1.62
CA THR A 106 7.30 15.68 2.81
C THR A 106 6.63 15.28 4.12
N GLU A 107 5.30 15.15 4.11
CA GLU A 107 4.54 14.73 5.27
C GLU A 107 3.28 13.98 4.85
N LYS A 108 2.94 12.93 5.59
CA LYS A 108 1.66 12.21 5.51
C LYS A 108 1.09 12.09 6.92
N THR A 109 -0.12 12.60 7.14
CA THR A 109 -0.91 12.27 8.34
C THR A 109 -1.94 11.23 7.97
N GLU A 110 -2.07 10.20 8.79
CA GLU A 110 -3.02 9.10 8.62
C GLU A 110 -3.83 8.89 9.89
N VAL A 111 -5.15 8.87 9.75
CA VAL A 111 -6.08 8.41 10.77
C VAL A 111 -6.89 7.27 10.17
N ASN A 112 -6.88 6.11 10.82
CA ASN A 112 -7.70 4.96 10.44
C ASN A 112 -8.44 4.44 11.68
N ASN A 113 -9.76 4.70 11.73
CA ASN A 113 -10.67 4.27 12.78
C ASN A 113 -11.50 3.05 12.39
N TYR A 114 -11.28 2.51 11.15
CA TYR A 114 -12.07 1.39 10.62
C TYR A 114 -11.86 0.07 11.39
N PRO A 115 -10.64 -0.30 11.84
CA PRO A 115 -10.46 -1.49 12.66
C PRO A 115 -11.30 -1.45 13.94
N LYS A 116 -11.93 -2.59 14.29
CA LYS A 116 -12.76 -2.70 15.50
C LYS A 116 -11.92 -2.65 16.77
N GLU A 117 -10.75 -3.28 16.76
CA GLU A 117 -9.83 -3.31 17.87
C GLU A 117 -9.04 -2.00 17.95
N GLU A 118 -9.01 -1.37 19.11
CA GLU A 118 -8.33 -0.08 19.33
C GLU A 118 -6.83 -0.14 18.99
N LYS A 119 -6.18 -1.28 19.27
CA LYS A 119 -4.76 -1.50 18.95
C LYS A 119 -4.43 -1.43 17.46
N ASP A 120 -5.42 -1.76 16.59
CA ASP A 120 -5.24 -1.82 15.14
C ASP A 120 -5.60 -0.49 14.45
N LYS A 121 -6.18 0.46 15.18
CA LYS A 121 -6.44 1.80 14.68
C LYS A 121 -5.13 2.58 14.51
N VAL A 122 -5.10 3.46 13.52
CA VAL A 122 -3.94 4.30 13.23
C VAL A 122 -4.27 5.76 13.49
N ASN A 123 -3.37 6.49 14.12
CA ASN A 123 -3.34 7.95 14.19
C ASN A 123 -1.88 8.38 14.24
N GLU A 124 -1.29 8.61 13.07
CA GLU A 124 0.14 8.88 12.96
C GLU A 124 0.45 9.97 11.94
N THR A 125 1.59 10.62 12.14
CA THR A 125 2.20 11.50 11.12
C THR A 125 3.57 10.94 10.74
N LYS A 126 3.83 10.86 9.43
CA LYS A 126 5.12 10.50 8.86
C LYS A 126 5.73 11.70 8.15
N ALA A 127 6.90 12.14 8.60
CA ALA A 127 7.71 13.14 7.93
C ALA A 127 8.83 12.45 7.13
N TYR A 128 9.05 12.92 5.90
CA TYR A 128 10.00 12.35 4.95
C TYR A 128 11.06 13.39 4.56
N THR A 129 12.31 12.96 4.50
CA THR A 129 13.42 13.79 4.03
C THR A 129 14.10 13.12 2.85
N TYR A 130 14.46 13.92 1.86
CA TYR A 130 15.05 13.43 0.62
C TYR A 130 16.42 14.09 0.39
N ASP A 131 17.29 13.42 -0.36
CA ASP A 131 18.52 14.00 -0.86
C ASP A 131 18.28 14.81 -2.15
N ALA A 132 19.35 15.38 -2.69
CA ALA A 132 19.29 16.20 -3.92
C ALA A 132 18.85 15.41 -5.17
N LEU A 133 18.93 14.07 -5.14
CA LEU A 133 18.48 13.18 -6.21
C LEU A 133 17.05 12.67 -6.00
N GLY A 134 16.34 13.16 -4.96
CA GLY A 134 14.98 12.75 -4.63
C GLY A 134 14.86 11.37 -3.96
N ARG A 135 15.98 10.82 -3.44
CA ARG A 135 15.97 9.54 -2.73
C ARG A 135 15.62 9.78 -1.25
N LEU A 136 14.77 8.94 -0.68
CA LEU A 136 14.35 9.03 0.73
C LEU A 136 15.54 8.74 1.67
N THR A 137 15.94 9.71 2.49
CA THR A 137 17.07 9.58 3.44
C THR A 137 16.62 9.42 4.88
N LYS A 138 15.41 9.86 5.22
CA LYS A 138 14.89 9.78 6.58
C LYS A 138 13.37 9.73 6.60
N THR A 139 12.83 8.89 7.48
CA THR A 139 11.42 8.90 7.87
C THR A 139 11.33 9.10 9.39
N VAL A 140 10.46 10.00 9.83
CA VAL A 140 10.08 10.14 11.24
C VAL A 140 8.60 9.83 11.33
N THR A 141 8.23 8.78 12.06
CA THR A 141 6.85 8.45 12.37
C THR A 141 6.54 8.92 13.79
N THR A 142 5.47 9.70 13.96
CA THR A 142 4.94 10.12 15.27
C THR A 142 3.62 9.40 15.47
N ASP A 143 3.49 8.59 16.53
CA ASP A 143 2.26 7.91 16.90
C ASP A 143 1.48 8.75 17.91
N HIS A 144 0.37 9.37 17.46
CA HIS A 144 -0.48 10.24 18.29
C HIS A 144 -1.39 9.47 19.25
N LYS A 145 -1.41 8.14 19.19
CA LYS A 145 -2.11 7.29 20.16
C LYS A 145 -1.25 6.98 21.39
N ASN A 146 0.07 7.10 21.26
CA ASN A 146 1.05 6.76 22.28
C ASN A 146 1.89 7.99 22.66
N ASP A 147 1.25 9.03 23.18
CA ASP A 147 1.87 10.25 23.72
C ASP A 147 2.89 10.89 22.74
N ASP A 148 2.60 10.87 21.44
CA ASP A 148 3.46 11.35 20.37
C ASP A 148 4.84 10.65 20.32
N GLU A 149 4.87 9.35 20.66
CA GLU A 149 6.08 8.54 20.52
C GLU A 149 6.60 8.62 19.08
N THR A 150 7.90 8.85 18.95
CA THR A 150 8.54 8.99 17.62
C THR A 150 9.47 7.84 17.30
N LYS A 151 9.38 7.34 16.07
CA LYS A 151 10.32 6.39 15.49
C LYS A 151 11.00 7.01 14.28
N THR A 152 12.34 7.02 14.28
CA THR A 152 13.14 7.50 13.14
C THR A 152 13.78 6.33 12.43
N VAL A 153 13.72 6.33 11.09
CA VAL A 153 14.46 5.41 10.22
C VAL A 153 15.28 6.24 9.24
N THR A 154 16.56 5.91 9.07
CA THR A 154 17.47 6.57 8.12
C THR A 154 17.93 5.60 7.05
N TYR A 155 18.20 6.14 5.86
CA TYR A 155 18.62 5.38 4.69
C TYR A 155 19.86 6.00 4.07
N THR A 156 20.80 5.18 3.65
CA THR A 156 21.98 5.62 2.88
C THR A 156 22.07 4.88 1.56
N TYR A 157 22.74 5.50 0.61
CA TYR A 157 22.83 5.01 -0.77
C TYR A 157 24.26 5.11 -1.30
N ASP A 158 24.59 4.22 -2.21
CA ASP A 158 25.82 4.36 -3.00
C ASP A 158 25.67 5.38 -4.14
N LYS A 159 26.71 5.52 -4.94
CA LYS A 159 26.77 6.49 -6.04
C LYS A 159 25.85 6.16 -7.21
N VAL A 160 25.51 4.88 -7.39
CA VAL A 160 24.60 4.41 -8.46
C VAL A 160 23.14 4.35 -8.02
N GLY A 161 22.88 4.54 -6.71
CA GLY A 161 21.51 4.65 -6.18
C GLY A 161 21.02 3.43 -5.40
N ASN A 162 21.85 2.41 -5.21
CA ASN A 162 21.51 1.26 -4.39
C ASN A 162 21.49 1.65 -2.91
N ARG A 163 20.47 1.21 -2.15
CA ARG A 163 20.39 1.45 -0.71
C ARG A 163 21.41 0.59 0.02
N THR A 164 22.41 1.22 0.64
CA THR A 164 23.51 0.52 1.35
C THR A 164 23.21 0.29 2.83
N LYS A 165 22.28 1.08 3.43
CA LYS A 165 21.94 0.95 4.84
C LYS A 165 20.52 1.43 5.12
N GLU A 166 19.89 0.74 6.09
CA GLU A 166 18.68 1.17 6.79
C GLU A 166 18.94 1.06 8.28
N ASP A 167 18.54 2.08 9.07
CA ASP A 167 18.82 2.15 10.51
C ASP A 167 17.64 2.78 11.24
N ASP A 168 17.04 2.05 12.18
CA ASP A 168 15.94 2.54 13.01
C ASP A 168 16.35 2.94 14.43
N GLY A 169 17.67 3.04 14.67
CA GLY A 169 18.27 3.37 15.97
C GLY A 169 18.42 2.15 16.91
N THR A 170 17.71 1.06 16.65
CA THR A 170 17.78 -0.20 17.42
C THR A 170 18.37 -1.32 16.58
N THR A 171 17.97 -1.34 15.32
CA THR A 171 18.36 -2.33 14.32
C THR A 171 18.91 -1.63 13.10
N GLN A 172 20.04 -2.11 12.62
CA GLN A 172 20.63 -1.67 11.35
C GLN A 172 20.61 -2.82 10.37
N THR A 173 20.29 -2.53 9.09
CA THR A 173 20.47 -3.48 7.99
C THR A 173 21.42 -2.90 6.97
N ALA A 174 22.53 -3.59 6.70
CA ALA A 174 23.49 -3.25 5.66
C ALA A 174 23.27 -4.12 4.42
N TYR A 175 23.38 -3.52 3.25
CA TYR A 175 23.16 -4.17 1.95
C TYR A 175 24.43 -4.12 1.10
N THR A 176 24.74 -5.23 0.41
CA THR A 176 25.81 -5.28 -0.59
C THR A 176 25.26 -5.73 -1.94
N TYR A 177 25.91 -5.26 -3.00
CA TYR A 177 25.49 -5.51 -4.37
C TYR A 177 26.64 -6.05 -5.21
N ASN A 178 26.33 -6.78 -6.27
CA ASN A 178 27.33 -7.20 -7.25
C ASN A 178 27.55 -6.10 -8.32
N GLY A 179 28.44 -6.36 -9.28
CA GLY A 179 28.74 -5.41 -10.36
C GLY A 179 27.60 -5.17 -11.37
N LEU A 180 26.47 -5.87 -11.22
CA LEU A 180 25.24 -5.70 -11.99
C LEU A 180 24.14 -5.03 -11.16
N ASP A 181 24.49 -4.41 -10.03
CA ASP A 181 23.55 -3.79 -9.07
C ASP A 181 22.52 -4.75 -8.47
N GLN A 182 22.79 -6.06 -8.47
CA GLN A 182 21.93 -7.07 -7.85
C GLN A 182 22.33 -7.24 -6.39
N LEU A 183 21.32 -7.29 -5.49
CA LEU A 183 21.52 -7.45 -4.05
C LEU A 183 22.20 -8.79 -3.73
N GLN A 184 23.39 -8.76 -3.13
CA GLN A 184 24.12 -9.98 -2.73
C GLN A 184 23.84 -10.37 -1.29
N THR A 185 23.86 -9.40 -0.37
CA THR A 185 23.60 -9.65 1.05
C THR A 185 22.75 -8.57 1.67
N ALA A 186 21.92 -8.98 2.65
CA ALA A 186 21.31 -8.08 3.62
C ALA A 186 21.71 -8.57 5.01
N THR A 187 22.53 -7.80 5.72
CA THR A 187 23.04 -8.11 7.05
C THR A 187 22.30 -7.27 8.07
N LYS A 188 21.50 -7.92 8.92
CA LYS A 188 20.76 -7.29 10.01
C LYS A 188 21.55 -7.40 11.31
N GLU A 189 21.72 -6.25 11.98
CA GLU A 189 22.42 -6.14 13.26
C GLU A 189 21.47 -5.55 14.30
N LYS A 190 21.60 -6.02 15.54
CA LYS A 190 20.92 -5.46 16.71
C LYS A 190 22.01 -5.06 17.72
N GLY A 191 22.14 -3.76 17.94
CA GLY A 191 23.34 -3.23 18.62
C GLY A 191 24.60 -3.52 17.80
N THR A 192 25.59 -4.22 18.39
CA THR A 192 26.85 -4.60 17.71
C THR A 192 26.86 -6.06 17.24
N ALA A 193 25.77 -6.81 17.45
CA ALA A 193 25.69 -8.23 17.10
C ALA A 193 24.95 -8.45 15.78
N VAL A 194 25.55 -9.26 14.89
CA VAL A 194 24.85 -9.73 13.69
C VAL A 194 23.69 -10.65 14.13
N ASP A 195 22.47 -10.25 13.79
CA ASP A 195 21.25 -11.02 14.11
C ASP A 195 20.88 -11.97 12.96
N GLU A 196 20.99 -11.52 11.71
CA GLU A 196 20.61 -12.28 10.53
C GLU A 196 21.41 -11.84 9.31
N VAL A 197 21.78 -12.81 8.46
CA VAL A 197 22.28 -12.50 7.12
C VAL A 197 21.42 -13.24 6.10
N ARG A 198 20.90 -12.50 5.12
CA ARG A 198 20.28 -13.06 3.92
C ARG A 198 21.25 -12.95 2.75
N GLN A 199 21.42 -14.06 2.04
CA GLN A 199 22.26 -14.17 0.86
C GLN A 199 21.39 -14.46 -0.35
N TYR A 200 21.63 -13.73 -1.44
CA TYR A 200 20.85 -13.76 -2.67
C TYR A 200 21.69 -14.29 -3.81
N SER A 201 21.12 -15.18 -4.63
CA SER A 201 21.74 -15.73 -5.83
C SER A 201 20.87 -15.45 -7.06
N TYR A 202 21.51 -15.39 -8.22
CA TYR A 202 20.85 -15.05 -9.48
C TYR A 202 21.34 -15.95 -10.60
N ASP A 203 20.47 -16.20 -11.59
CA ASP A 203 20.86 -16.85 -12.85
C ASP A 203 21.51 -15.86 -13.82
N ALA A 204 21.90 -16.34 -14.99
CA ALA A 204 22.54 -15.53 -16.03
C ALA A 204 21.60 -14.49 -16.66
N ASN A 205 20.28 -14.65 -16.52
CA ASN A 205 19.27 -13.72 -17.00
C ASN A 205 18.94 -12.64 -15.96
N GLY A 206 19.52 -12.74 -14.74
CA GLY A 206 19.26 -11.81 -13.66
C GLY A 206 18.08 -12.19 -12.77
N ASN A 207 17.45 -13.34 -12.97
CA ASN A 207 16.38 -13.83 -12.12
C ASN A 207 16.94 -14.29 -10.78
N GLN A 208 16.30 -13.93 -9.66
CA GLN A 208 16.71 -14.38 -8.33
C GLN A 208 16.43 -15.88 -8.17
N THR A 209 17.46 -16.69 -7.95
CA THR A 209 17.33 -18.16 -7.82
C THR A 209 17.20 -18.61 -6.38
N ASP A 210 17.87 -17.95 -5.44
CA ASP A 210 17.84 -18.37 -4.04
C ASP A 210 17.90 -17.18 -3.09
N VAL A 211 17.28 -17.37 -1.92
CA VAL A 211 17.46 -16.54 -0.72
C VAL A 211 17.77 -17.44 0.45
N LYS A 212 18.99 -17.39 0.95
CA LYS A 212 19.42 -18.16 2.14
C LYS A 212 19.43 -17.28 3.38
N ASN A 213 18.69 -17.70 4.41
CA ASN A 213 18.65 -17.04 5.71
C ASN A 213 19.60 -17.77 6.68
N THR A 214 20.66 -17.11 7.15
CA THR A 214 21.65 -17.74 8.02
C THR A 214 21.13 -17.96 9.45
N LYS A 215 20.16 -17.18 9.91
CA LYS A 215 19.59 -17.30 11.26
C LYS A 215 18.70 -18.53 11.39
N THR A 216 17.86 -18.77 10.39
CA THR A 216 16.92 -19.91 10.40
C THR A 216 17.49 -21.15 9.72
N GLY A 217 18.55 -21.00 8.90
CA GLY A 217 19.08 -22.04 8.02
C GLY A 217 18.19 -22.35 6.82
N GLN A 218 17.11 -21.60 6.63
CA GLN A 218 16.15 -21.76 5.56
C GLN A 218 16.68 -21.23 4.23
N THR A 219 16.36 -21.92 3.14
CA THR A 219 16.59 -21.45 1.77
C THR A 219 15.29 -21.46 1.00
N GLU A 220 14.95 -20.32 0.42
CA GLU A 220 13.88 -20.17 -0.58
C GLU A 220 14.51 -20.30 -1.97
N SER A 221 13.97 -21.17 -2.82
CA SER A 221 14.47 -21.36 -4.18
C SER A 221 13.38 -21.12 -5.20
N TYR A 222 13.75 -20.43 -6.27
CA TYR A 222 12.88 -19.96 -7.35
C TYR A 222 13.36 -20.54 -8.68
N THR A 223 12.46 -21.10 -9.47
CA THR A 223 12.76 -21.56 -10.83
C THR A 223 11.89 -20.84 -11.83
N TYR A 224 12.42 -20.63 -13.02
CA TYR A 224 11.80 -19.87 -14.09
C TYR A 224 11.70 -20.70 -15.35
N ASP A 225 10.72 -20.42 -16.21
CA ASP A 225 10.59 -21.00 -17.52
C ASP A 225 11.47 -20.27 -18.56
N ALA A 226 11.41 -20.73 -19.82
CA ALA A 226 12.21 -20.15 -20.90
C ALA A 226 11.87 -18.68 -21.23
N GLU A 227 10.70 -18.21 -20.80
CA GLU A 227 10.26 -16.83 -20.95
C GLU A 227 10.52 -15.97 -19.69
N ASN A 228 11.36 -16.45 -18.74
CA ASN A 228 11.67 -15.81 -17.45
C ASN A 228 10.44 -15.61 -16.54
N ARG A 229 9.39 -16.43 -16.68
CA ARG A 229 8.24 -16.42 -15.77
C ARG A 229 8.49 -17.39 -14.62
N LEU A 230 8.20 -16.96 -13.40
CA LEU A 230 8.32 -17.81 -12.20
C LEU A 230 7.45 -19.08 -12.36
N SER A 231 8.07 -20.24 -12.34
CA SER A 231 7.41 -21.54 -12.54
C SER A 231 7.29 -22.36 -11.26
N LYS A 232 8.17 -22.12 -10.26
CA LYS A 232 8.14 -22.85 -9.00
C LYS A 232 8.79 -22.05 -7.88
N VAL A 233 8.20 -22.13 -6.70
CA VAL A 233 8.77 -21.67 -5.43
C VAL A 233 8.86 -22.85 -4.48
N SER A 234 10.00 -23.06 -3.86
CA SER A 234 10.20 -24.07 -2.84
C SER A 234 10.98 -23.50 -1.65
N VAL A 235 10.70 -24.04 -0.48
CA VAL A 235 11.37 -23.67 0.77
C VAL A 235 11.99 -24.90 1.37
N THR A 236 13.30 -24.85 1.61
CA THR A 236 14.07 -25.91 2.27
C THR A 236 14.45 -25.42 3.66
N ASP A 237 14.09 -26.17 4.69
CA ASP A 237 14.44 -25.85 6.07
C ASP A 237 15.90 -26.25 6.40
N LYS A 238 16.35 -25.94 7.61
CA LYS A 238 17.69 -26.23 8.10
C LYS A 238 18.03 -27.73 8.12
N ASP A 239 17.02 -28.61 8.16
CA ASP A 239 17.15 -30.06 8.21
C ASP A 239 17.09 -30.71 6.82
N GLY A 240 17.02 -29.87 5.76
CA GLY A 240 16.99 -30.27 4.36
C GLY A 240 15.62 -30.71 3.85
N LYS A 241 14.56 -30.53 4.64
CA LYS A 241 13.18 -30.81 4.22
C LYS A 241 12.65 -29.70 3.33
N THR A 242 12.22 -30.07 2.14
CA THR A 242 11.72 -29.13 1.13
C THR A 242 10.19 -29.22 1.00
N ALA A 243 9.54 -28.06 1.02
CA ALA A 243 8.14 -27.88 0.66
C ALA A 243 8.03 -27.02 -0.62
N VAL A 244 7.15 -27.42 -1.53
CA VAL A 244 6.78 -26.63 -2.71
C VAL A 244 5.58 -25.78 -2.33
N ILE A 245 5.67 -24.46 -2.60
CA ILE A 245 4.61 -23.50 -2.29
C ILE A 245 3.76 -23.24 -3.53
N GLN A 246 4.39 -23.29 -4.71
CA GLN A 246 3.75 -23.10 -6.02
C GLN A 246 4.53 -23.85 -7.10
#